data_1defa2359fd56f48da36eca59a4d82c4
#
_entry.id   1defa2359fd56f48da36eca59a4d82c4
#
_cell.length_a   1.000
_cell.length_b   1.000
_cell.length_c   1.000
_cell.angle_alpha   90.00
_cell.angle_beta   90.00
_cell.angle_gamma   90.00
#
_symmetry.space_group_name_H-M   'P 1'
#
loop_
_entity.id
_entity.type
_entity.pdbx_description
1 polymer ?
#
loop_
_entity_poly.entity_id
_entity_poly.type
_entity_poly.pdbx_seq_one_letter_code
_entity_poly.pdbx_strand_id
1 'polypeptide(L)'
;MRAPSPLLQRLAAMPGMAPGRRRLVVLLSQLGDFDSLEYAQALVQSLPRLEAAGIGLLAIGIGDATGADRFCAYTGFPRELLQVDAEPVLHRQLGLYSGLQAPGGPWSGLLLMCAGIGSPGTLAEVFRGYSGDRRAPARLESPLFAVLGRGYQRPFELATVRLRNMVEVLGRWRTYVPSDAYITQRGGTFLLDADDTLLYSYRDRGILGFSETMERPLAFLDPYLVV
;
A
#
# COMPACT_ATOMS: atom_id res chain seq x y z
N MET A 1 -13.68 10.81 -16.02
CA MET A 1 -12.45 11.38 -16.62
C MET A 1 -11.57 10.23 -17.11
N ARG A 2 -10.93 10.33 -18.27
CA ARG A 2 -10.05 9.25 -18.76
C ARG A 2 -8.80 9.14 -17.90
N ALA A 3 -8.29 7.91 -17.73
CA ALA A 3 -7.07 7.67 -16.97
C ALA A 3 -5.84 8.33 -17.65
N PRO A 4 -4.81 8.71 -16.88
CA PRO A 4 -3.60 9.35 -17.40
C PRO A 4 -2.88 8.48 -18.45
N SER A 5 -2.43 9.10 -19.53
CA SER A 5 -1.74 8.40 -20.63
C SER A 5 -0.54 7.54 -20.19
N PRO A 6 0.36 7.99 -19.28
CA PRO A 6 1.46 7.15 -18.82
C PRO A 6 0.99 5.86 -18.14
N LEU A 7 -0.12 5.93 -17.39
CA LEU A 7 -0.72 4.75 -16.76
C LEU A 7 -1.26 3.78 -17.81
N LEU A 8 -2.01 4.28 -18.79
CA LEU A 8 -2.56 3.45 -19.88
C LEU A 8 -1.46 2.79 -20.71
N GLN A 9 -0.37 3.51 -21.03
CA GLN A 9 0.79 2.95 -21.74
C GLN A 9 1.43 1.81 -20.92
N ARG A 10 1.58 1.97 -19.62
CA ARG A 10 2.10 0.91 -18.74
C ARG A 10 1.20 -0.31 -18.76
N LEU A 11 -0.12 -0.13 -18.64
CA LEU A 11 -1.09 -1.22 -18.62
C LEU A 11 -1.15 -1.98 -19.95
N ALA A 12 -1.03 -1.30 -21.07
CA ALA A 12 -1.02 -1.92 -22.41
C ALA A 12 0.12 -2.95 -22.58
N ALA A 13 1.22 -2.79 -21.85
CA ALA A 13 2.35 -3.73 -21.85
C ALA A 13 2.19 -4.89 -20.86
N MET A 14 1.12 -4.89 -20.03
CA MET A 14 0.95 -5.88 -18.97
C MET A 14 -0.09 -6.94 -19.33
N PRO A 15 0.24 -8.23 -19.23
CA PRO A 15 -0.71 -9.31 -19.43
C PRO A 15 -1.93 -9.14 -18.50
N GLY A 16 -3.12 -9.34 -19.04
CA GLY A 16 -4.34 -9.27 -18.26
C GLY A 16 -4.78 -7.87 -17.82
N MET A 17 -4.10 -6.81 -18.24
CA MET A 17 -4.46 -5.41 -17.91
C MET A 17 -4.98 -4.63 -19.13
N ALA A 18 -5.36 -5.34 -20.20
CA ALA A 18 -6.01 -4.75 -21.37
C ALA A 18 -7.38 -4.14 -21.02
N PRO A 19 -7.87 -3.16 -21.81
CA PRO A 19 -9.24 -2.66 -21.72
C PRO A 19 -10.28 -3.78 -21.86
N GLY A 20 -11.53 -3.52 -21.46
CA GLY A 20 -12.62 -4.47 -21.52
C GLY A 20 -13.05 -5.03 -20.16
N ARG A 21 -12.27 -4.78 -19.10
CA ARG A 21 -12.64 -5.07 -17.70
C ARG A 21 -12.15 -3.98 -16.76
N ARG A 22 -12.70 -3.95 -15.56
CA ARG A 22 -12.20 -3.06 -14.50
C ARG A 22 -10.79 -3.46 -14.06
N ARG A 23 -9.97 -2.47 -13.73
CA ARG A 23 -8.57 -2.67 -13.35
C ARG A 23 -8.22 -1.81 -12.16
N LEU A 24 -7.77 -2.45 -11.09
CA LEU A 24 -7.19 -1.80 -9.93
C LEU A 24 -5.68 -1.75 -10.09
N VAL A 25 -5.13 -0.56 -10.10
CA VAL A 25 -3.68 -0.33 -10.18
C VAL A 25 -3.22 0.36 -8.91
N VAL A 26 -2.27 -0.26 -8.22
CA VAL A 26 -1.69 0.25 -6.98
C VAL A 26 -0.23 0.55 -7.23
N LEU A 27 0.14 1.83 -7.15
CA LEU A 27 1.54 2.22 -7.10
C LEU A 27 1.96 2.22 -5.64
N LEU A 28 2.73 1.22 -5.27
CA LEU A 28 3.35 1.14 -3.96
C LEU A 28 4.52 2.13 -3.90
N SER A 29 4.87 2.58 -2.71
CA SER A 29 6.14 3.26 -2.44
C SER A 29 7.31 2.29 -2.69
N GLN A 30 8.45 2.49 -2.04
CA GLN A 30 9.45 1.42 -2.00
C GLN A 30 8.88 0.16 -1.33
N LEU A 31 9.36 -1.02 -1.77
CA LEU A 31 8.93 -2.29 -1.18
C LEU A 31 9.25 -2.38 0.32
N GLY A 32 10.26 -1.63 0.79
CA GLY A 32 10.61 -1.52 2.21
C GLY A 32 9.81 -0.48 2.99
N ASP A 33 8.87 0.21 2.38
CA ASP A 33 7.93 1.06 3.10
C ASP A 33 6.89 0.18 3.83
N PHE A 34 6.72 0.42 5.12
CA PHE A 34 5.78 -0.36 5.95
C PHE A 34 4.34 -0.25 5.46
N ASP A 35 3.96 0.91 4.92
CA ASP A 35 2.67 1.13 4.28
C ASP A 35 2.49 0.24 3.04
N SER A 36 3.55 0.02 2.25
CA SER A 36 3.51 -0.88 1.09
C SER A 36 3.25 -2.33 1.49
N LEU A 37 3.90 -2.82 2.58
CA LEU A 37 3.66 -4.16 3.07
C LEU A 37 2.24 -4.31 3.63
N GLU A 38 1.79 -3.33 4.41
CA GLU A 38 0.44 -3.34 4.99
C GLU A 38 -0.63 -3.29 3.89
N TYR A 39 -0.42 -2.47 2.86
CA TYR A 39 -1.36 -2.40 1.73
C TYR A 39 -1.42 -3.73 0.96
N ALA A 40 -0.27 -4.33 0.65
CA ALA A 40 -0.24 -5.64 0.01
C ALA A 40 -0.99 -6.71 0.83
N GLN A 41 -0.77 -6.75 2.15
CA GLN A 41 -1.48 -7.66 3.05
C GLN A 41 -3.00 -7.42 3.06
N ALA A 42 -3.45 -6.16 2.97
CA ALA A 42 -4.86 -5.83 2.84
C ALA A 42 -5.44 -6.28 1.48
N LEU A 43 -4.68 -6.12 0.39
CA LEU A 43 -5.09 -6.58 -0.94
C LEU A 43 -5.20 -8.09 -1.02
N VAL A 44 -4.26 -8.84 -0.42
CA VAL A 44 -4.30 -10.32 -0.37
C VAL A 44 -5.63 -10.83 0.18
N GLN A 45 -6.12 -10.23 1.25
CA GLN A 45 -7.42 -10.60 1.85
C GLN A 45 -8.61 -10.31 0.92
N SER A 46 -8.44 -9.42 -0.05
CA SER A 46 -9.50 -8.99 -0.98
C SER A 46 -9.42 -9.66 -2.35
N LEU A 47 -8.37 -10.44 -2.63
CA LEU A 47 -8.18 -11.09 -3.93
C LEU A 47 -9.39 -11.91 -4.39
N PRO A 48 -9.99 -12.79 -3.56
CA PRO A 48 -11.15 -13.57 -4.01
C PRO A 48 -12.34 -12.69 -4.40
N ARG A 49 -12.53 -11.56 -3.71
CA ARG A 49 -13.61 -10.61 -4.02
C ARG A 49 -13.35 -9.83 -5.30
N LEU A 50 -12.10 -9.43 -5.54
CA LEU A 50 -11.68 -8.78 -6.78
C LEU A 50 -11.87 -9.71 -7.97
N GLU A 51 -11.45 -10.97 -7.83
CA GLU A 51 -11.61 -12.00 -8.86
C GLU A 51 -13.10 -12.26 -9.18
N ALA A 52 -13.93 -12.45 -8.14
CA ALA A 52 -15.37 -12.64 -8.30
C ALA A 52 -16.05 -11.44 -9.01
N ALA A 53 -15.57 -10.22 -8.75
CA ALA A 53 -16.05 -9.01 -9.40
C ALA A 53 -15.42 -8.75 -10.79
N GLY A 54 -14.54 -9.62 -11.29
CA GLY A 54 -13.86 -9.48 -12.57
C GLY A 54 -12.88 -8.30 -12.63
N ILE A 55 -12.39 -7.82 -11.48
CA ILE A 55 -11.46 -6.68 -11.38
C ILE A 55 -10.02 -7.21 -11.48
N GLY A 56 -9.30 -6.82 -12.53
CA GLY A 56 -7.87 -7.11 -12.66
C GLY A 56 -7.06 -6.28 -11.66
N LEU A 57 -6.05 -6.89 -11.01
CA LEU A 57 -5.16 -6.20 -10.08
C LEU A 57 -3.74 -6.16 -10.62
N LEU A 58 -3.08 -5.01 -10.49
CA LEU A 58 -1.66 -4.82 -10.69
C LEU A 58 -1.09 -3.92 -9.60
N ALA A 59 -0.04 -4.37 -8.93
CA ALA A 59 0.78 -3.54 -8.08
C ALA A 59 2.11 -3.21 -8.77
N ILE A 60 2.59 -1.98 -8.60
CA ILE A 60 3.88 -1.52 -9.12
C ILE A 60 4.64 -0.88 -7.95
N GLY A 61 5.74 -1.50 -7.54
CA GLY A 61 6.59 -1.02 -6.45
C GLY A 61 7.94 -0.50 -6.92
N ILE A 62 8.63 0.25 -6.07
CA ILE A 62 10.01 0.68 -6.30
C ILE A 62 10.93 -0.32 -5.62
N GLY A 63 11.82 -0.94 -6.40
CA GLY A 63 12.75 -1.97 -5.91
C GLY A 63 13.35 -2.77 -7.05
N ASP A 64 13.80 -3.98 -6.72
CA ASP A 64 14.35 -4.94 -7.69
C ASP A 64 13.65 -6.30 -7.59
N ALA A 65 14.04 -7.24 -8.43
CA ALA A 65 13.45 -8.59 -8.48
C ALA A 65 13.64 -9.34 -7.15
N THR A 66 14.79 -9.23 -6.52
CA THR A 66 15.12 -9.89 -5.24
C THR A 66 14.22 -9.36 -4.12
N GLY A 67 14.06 -8.03 -4.06
CA GLY A 67 13.13 -7.38 -3.15
C GLY A 67 11.69 -7.78 -3.39
N ALA A 68 11.27 -7.88 -4.67
CA ALA A 68 9.91 -8.30 -5.03
C ALA A 68 9.62 -9.75 -4.60
N ASP A 69 10.55 -10.67 -4.83
CA ASP A 69 10.39 -12.07 -4.42
C ASP A 69 10.26 -12.20 -2.90
N ARG A 70 11.10 -11.44 -2.15
CA ARG A 70 11.01 -11.42 -0.69
C ARG A 70 9.73 -10.78 -0.20
N PHE A 71 9.32 -9.65 -0.80
CA PHE A 71 8.08 -8.95 -0.49
C PHE A 71 6.86 -9.87 -0.64
N CYS A 72 6.76 -10.56 -1.78
CA CYS A 72 5.68 -11.49 -2.04
C CYS A 72 5.69 -12.68 -1.08
N ALA A 73 6.86 -13.27 -0.84
CA ALA A 73 7.00 -14.38 0.11
C ALA A 73 6.58 -13.98 1.55
N TYR A 74 6.82 -12.74 1.95
CA TYR A 74 6.48 -12.26 3.29
C TYR A 74 5.03 -11.82 3.41
N THR A 75 4.50 -11.08 2.42
CA THR A 75 3.14 -10.52 2.47
C THR A 75 2.07 -11.50 2.02
N GLY A 76 2.44 -12.56 1.30
CA GLY A 76 1.53 -13.47 0.60
C GLY A 76 0.97 -12.88 -0.70
N PHE A 77 1.46 -11.73 -1.15
CA PHE A 77 0.99 -11.10 -2.39
C PHE A 77 1.46 -11.93 -3.60
N PRO A 78 0.58 -12.21 -4.58
CA PRO A 78 0.95 -13.00 -5.76
C PRO A 78 2.04 -12.31 -6.58
N ARG A 79 3.11 -13.03 -6.89
CA ARG A 79 4.28 -12.47 -7.58
C ARG A 79 3.97 -11.95 -8.97
N GLU A 80 3.08 -12.62 -9.67
CA GLU A 80 2.62 -12.28 -11.03
C GLU A 80 1.81 -10.97 -11.07
N LEU A 81 1.25 -10.53 -9.94
CA LEU A 81 0.52 -9.28 -9.81
C LEU A 81 1.43 -8.10 -9.38
N LEU A 82 2.71 -8.37 -9.08
CA LEU A 82 3.68 -7.35 -8.67
C LEU A 82 4.71 -7.09 -9.78
N GLN A 83 4.76 -5.85 -10.22
CA GLN A 83 5.88 -5.33 -11.03
C GLN A 83 6.77 -4.45 -10.16
N VAL A 84 8.04 -4.36 -10.51
CA VAL A 84 8.98 -3.46 -9.85
C VAL A 84 9.74 -2.63 -10.86
N ASP A 85 9.89 -1.36 -10.51
CA ASP A 85 10.72 -0.42 -11.23
C ASP A 85 11.87 0.00 -10.30
N ALA A 86 13.10 0.06 -10.83
CA ALA A 86 14.27 0.49 -10.06
C ALA A 86 14.17 1.98 -9.67
N GLU A 87 13.42 2.76 -10.45
CA GLU A 87 13.20 4.18 -10.25
C GLU A 87 11.71 4.53 -10.33
N PRO A 88 11.26 5.57 -9.62
CA PRO A 88 9.85 6.00 -9.59
C PRO A 88 9.44 6.80 -10.84
N VAL A 89 9.76 6.32 -12.05
CA VAL A 89 9.47 7.04 -13.29
C VAL A 89 7.97 7.22 -13.48
N LEU A 90 7.21 6.13 -13.37
CA LEU A 90 5.74 6.18 -13.48
C LEU A 90 5.11 7.01 -12.36
N HIS A 91 5.63 6.91 -11.13
CA HIS A 91 5.16 7.71 -10.00
C HIS A 91 5.27 9.21 -10.30
N ARG A 92 6.42 9.64 -10.83
CA ARG A 92 6.66 11.05 -11.21
C ARG A 92 5.75 11.49 -12.36
N GLN A 93 5.58 10.65 -13.37
CA GLN A 93 4.70 10.95 -14.53
C GLN A 93 3.22 11.09 -14.10
N LEU A 94 2.81 10.39 -13.04
CA LEU A 94 1.46 10.49 -12.49
C LEU A 94 1.33 11.61 -11.44
N GLY A 95 2.38 12.37 -11.17
CA GLY A 95 2.39 13.46 -10.21
C GLY A 95 2.24 12.98 -8.77
N LEU A 96 2.74 11.78 -8.45
CA LEU A 96 2.76 11.29 -7.07
C LEU A 96 3.83 12.04 -6.27
N TYR A 97 3.54 12.23 -4.98
CA TYR A 97 4.39 12.99 -4.10
C TYR A 97 5.74 12.27 -3.89
N SER A 98 6.83 12.95 -4.17
CA SER A 98 8.19 12.41 -4.02
C SER A 98 8.69 12.39 -2.57
N GLY A 99 7.85 12.85 -1.64
CA GLY A 99 8.16 12.90 -0.23
C GLY A 99 8.94 14.14 0.19
N LEU A 100 9.32 14.18 1.46
CA LEU A 100 10.10 15.28 2.02
C LEU A 100 11.53 15.23 1.48
N GLN A 101 11.88 16.23 0.68
CA GLN A 101 13.23 16.47 0.23
C GLN A 101 13.93 17.35 1.26
N ALA A 102 14.74 16.76 2.15
CA ALA A 102 15.46 17.51 3.17
C ALA A 102 16.94 17.70 2.78
N PRO A 103 17.57 18.82 3.14
CA PRO A 103 19.02 18.96 3.06
C PRO A 103 19.71 17.84 3.85
N GLY A 104 20.70 17.18 3.26
CA GLY A 104 21.41 16.06 3.91
C GLY A 104 20.96 14.66 3.44
N GLY A 105 20.07 14.61 2.42
CA GLY A 105 19.72 13.38 1.73
C GLY A 105 18.54 12.61 2.35
N PRO A 106 18.30 11.37 1.89
CA PRO A 106 17.07 10.62 2.22
C PRO A 106 16.93 10.27 3.70
N TRP A 107 18.02 10.14 4.44
CA TRP A 107 18.00 9.82 5.87
C TRP A 107 17.42 10.95 6.72
N SER A 108 17.71 12.20 6.39
CA SER A 108 17.07 13.34 7.05
C SER A 108 15.58 13.41 6.73
N GLY A 109 15.16 13.05 5.51
CA GLY A 109 13.76 12.88 5.14
C GLY A 109 13.08 11.78 5.94
N LEU A 110 13.74 10.62 6.11
CA LEU A 110 13.23 9.51 6.93
C LEU A 110 13.08 9.91 8.41
N LEU A 111 14.07 10.62 8.97
CA LEU A 111 13.98 11.14 10.34
C LEU A 111 12.82 12.14 10.50
N LEU A 112 12.58 13.00 9.52
CA LEU A 112 11.43 13.91 9.52
C LEU A 112 10.11 13.15 9.39
N MET A 113 10.06 12.08 8.60
CA MET A 113 8.89 11.20 8.55
C MET A 113 8.65 10.50 9.89
N CYS A 114 9.70 10.00 10.53
CA CYS A 114 9.60 9.42 11.88
C CYS A 114 9.16 10.46 12.91
N ALA A 115 9.66 11.70 12.82
CA ALA A 115 9.19 12.81 13.66
C ALA A 115 7.73 13.18 13.38
N GLY A 116 7.28 13.01 12.14
CA GLY A 116 5.88 13.16 11.72
C GLY A 116 4.92 12.12 12.32
N ILE A 117 5.42 11.05 12.95
CA ILE A 117 4.63 10.12 13.77
C ILE A 117 3.91 10.88 14.90
N GLY A 118 4.48 11.99 15.36
CA GLY A 118 3.81 12.92 16.28
C GLY A 118 2.77 13.85 15.65
N SER A 119 2.46 13.71 14.35
CA SER A 119 1.42 14.53 13.72
C SER A 119 0.04 14.24 14.32
N PRO A 120 -0.85 15.24 14.41
CA PRO A 120 -2.19 15.04 14.99
C PRO A 120 -2.99 13.93 14.30
N GLY A 121 -2.84 13.76 13.00
CA GLY A 121 -3.52 12.69 12.25
C GLY A 121 -2.97 11.31 12.59
N THR A 122 -1.66 11.14 12.67
CA THR A 122 -1.02 9.87 13.05
C THR A 122 -1.34 9.51 14.51
N LEU A 123 -1.29 10.49 15.41
CA LEU A 123 -1.67 10.29 16.81
C LEU A 123 -3.16 9.91 16.92
N ALA A 124 -4.04 10.55 16.15
CA ALA A 124 -5.46 10.19 16.11
C ALA A 124 -5.66 8.73 15.68
N GLU A 125 -4.94 8.24 14.66
CA GLU A 125 -4.99 6.84 14.21
C GLU A 125 -4.44 5.88 15.25
N VAL A 126 -3.32 6.22 15.90
CA VAL A 126 -2.75 5.43 17.00
C VAL A 126 -3.73 5.38 18.18
N PHE A 127 -4.30 6.52 18.59
CA PHE A 127 -5.29 6.56 19.66
C PHE A 127 -6.56 5.81 19.29
N ARG A 128 -7.05 5.94 18.07
CA ARG A 128 -8.18 5.17 17.56
C ARG A 128 -7.89 3.67 17.62
N GLY A 129 -6.70 3.26 17.21
CA GLY A 129 -6.21 1.90 17.35
C GLY A 129 -6.26 1.43 18.80
N TYR A 130 -5.74 2.21 19.74
CA TYR A 130 -5.73 1.89 21.18
C TYR A 130 -7.11 1.98 21.83
N SER A 131 -8.03 2.81 21.32
CA SER A 131 -9.40 2.91 21.84
C SER A 131 -10.31 1.73 21.45
N GLY A 132 -9.80 0.79 20.65
CA GLY A 132 -10.54 -0.41 20.29
C GLY A 132 -11.61 -0.18 19.23
N ASP A 133 -11.29 0.55 18.17
CA ASP A 133 -12.22 0.73 17.07
C ASP A 133 -12.63 -0.63 16.47
N ARG A 134 -13.89 -1.00 16.72
CA ARG A 134 -14.46 -2.29 16.33
C ARG A 134 -14.75 -2.42 14.84
N ARG A 135 -14.58 -1.35 14.06
CA ARG A 135 -14.86 -1.34 12.62
C ARG A 135 -13.67 -1.80 11.79
N ALA A 136 -12.46 -1.73 12.35
CA ALA A 136 -11.28 -2.24 11.66
C ALA A 136 -11.36 -3.76 11.49
N PRO A 137 -11.04 -4.33 10.32
CA PRO A 137 -11.02 -5.77 10.12
C PRO A 137 -9.93 -6.41 10.98
N ALA A 138 -10.23 -7.53 11.62
CA ALA A 138 -9.25 -8.35 12.33
C ALA A 138 -8.24 -8.93 11.33
N ARG A 139 -6.94 -8.76 11.60
CA ARG A 139 -5.85 -9.25 10.73
C ARG A 139 -5.01 -10.35 11.38
N LEU A 140 -5.14 -10.53 12.69
CA LEU A 140 -4.48 -11.57 13.45
C LEU A 140 -5.50 -12.21 14.39
N GLU A 141 -5.70 -13.50 14.25
CA GLU A 141 -6.41 -14.32 15.22
C GLU A 141 -5.39 -14.99 16.12
N SER A 142 -5.30 -14.54 17.36
CA SER A 142 -4.46 -15.18 18.36
C SER A 142 -5.19 -15.31 19.69
N PRO A 143 -5.19 -16.51 20.30
CA PRO A 143 -5.80 -16.71 21.63
C PRO A 143 -5.24 -15.80 22.71
N LEU A 144 -3.99 -15.34 22.57
CA LEU A 144 -3.35 -14.41 23.52
C LEU A 144 -4.06 -13.07 23.58
N PHE A 145 -4.62 -12.61 22.47
CA PHE A 145 -5.36 -11.34 22.42
C PHE A 145 -6.80 -11.49 22.92
N ALA A 146 -7.35 -12.71 22.92
CA ALA A 146 -8.69 -12.97 23.43
C ALA A 146 -8.82 -12.65 24.92
N VAL A 147 -7.71 -12.75 25.69
CA VAL A 147 -7.65 -12.42 27.12
C VAL A 147 -7.95 -10.93 27.37
N LEU A 148 -7.63 -10.05 26.41
CA LEU A 148 -7.85 -8.61 26.51
C LEU A 148 -9.27 -8.18 26.11
N GLY A 149 -10.10 -9.13 25.66
CA GLY A 149 -11.47 -8.90 25.23
C GLY A 149 -11.59 -8.49 23.75
N ARG A 150 -12.76 -8.78 23.17
CA ARG A 150 -13.03 -8.58 21.73
C ARG A 150 -12.86 -7.13 21.23
N GLY A 151 -12.98 -6.15 22.12
CA GLY A 151 -12.80 -4.74 21.76
C GLY A 151 -11.34 -4.29 21.69
N TYR A 152 -10.44 -5.02 22.36
CA TYR A 152 -9.02 -4.68 22.46
C TYR A 152 -8.12 -5.44 21.47
N GLN A 153 -8.64 -6.49 20.83
CA GLN A 153 -7.84 -7.30 19.90
C GLN A 153 -7.34 -6.49 18.69
N ARG A 154 -8.20 -5.68 18.08
CA ARG A 154 -7.92 -4.97 16.83
C ARG A 154 -6.80 -3.94 16.89
N PRO A 155 -6.70 -3.09 17.91
CA PRO A 155 -5.60 -2.14 18.04
C PRO A 155 -4.25 -2.82 18.22
N PHE A 156 -4.20 -3.89 19.02
CA PHE A 156 -2.98 -4.66 19.21
C PHE A 156 -2.57 -5.42 17.94
N GLU A 157 -3.54 -5.91 17.18
CA GLU A 157 -3.30 -6.55 15.88
C GLU A 157 -2.65 -5.59 14.89
N LEU A 158 -3.18 -4.38 14.74
CA LEU A 158 -2.61 -3.37 13.85
C LEU A 158 -1.20 -2.96 14.28
N ALA A 159 -1.00 -2.70 15.57
CA ALA A 159 0.33 -2.39 16.10
C ALA A 159 1.29 -3.55 15.92
N THR A 160 0.83 -4.79 16.12
CA THR A 160 1.65 -6.00 15.95
C THR A 160 2.00 -6.25 14.48
N VAL A 161 1.07 -6.04 13.54
CA VAL A 161 1.32 -6.16 12.10
C VAL A 161 2.39 -5.14 11.68
N ARG A 162 2.26 -3.88 12.07
CA ARG A 162 3.24 -2.84 11.76
C ARG A 162 4.61 -3.13 12.37
N LEU A 163 4.65 -3.57 13.62
CA LEU A 163 5.90 -3.96 14.28
C LEU A 163 6.57 -5.13 13.54
N ARG A 164 5.80 -6.15 13.15
CA ARG A 164 6.33 -7.28 12.38
C ARG A 164 6.87 -6.85 11.02
N ASN A 165 6.14 -6.00 10.29
CA ASN A 165 6.59 -5.43 9.02
C ASN A 165 7.88 -4.64 9.22
N MET A 166 7.98 -3.83 10.28
CA MET A 166 9.17 -3.07 10.61
C MET A 166 10.37 -3.97 10.90
N VAL A 167 10.19 -5.00 11.73
CA VAL A 167 11.27 -5.97 12.05
C VAL A 167 11.73 -6.71 10.79
N GLU A 168 10.79 -7.15 9.94
CA GLU A 168 11.11 -7.82 8.68
C GLU A 168 11.94 -6.92 7.76
N VAL A 169 11.52 -5.68 7.54
CA VAL A 169 12.20 -4.75 6.65
C VAL A 169 13.56 -4.35 7.20
N LEU A 170 13.64 -3.98 8.48
CA LEU A 170 14.90 -3.56 9.09
C LEU A 170 15.92 -4.70 9.13
N GLY A 171 15.46 -5.94 9.36
CA GLY A 171 16.33 -7.12 9.33
C GLY A 171 16.85 -7.47 7.92
N ARG A 172 16.23 -6.91 6.86
CA ARG A 172 16.59 -7.17 5.45
C ARG A 172 16.59 -5.88 4.63
N TRP A 173 17.07 -4.80 5.23
CA TRP A 173 16.95 -3.46 4.65
C TRP A 173 17.37 -3.39 3.19
N ARG A 174 18.58 -3.86 2.87
CA ARG A 174 19.11 -3.78 1.49
C ARG A 174 18.40 -4.68 0.48
N THR A 175 17.69 -5.69 0.91
CA THR A 175 16.82 -6.49 0.04
C THR A 175 15.56 -5.70 -0.36
N TYR A 176 14.95 -5.00 0.60
CA TYR A 176 13.74 -4.22 0.35
C TYR A 176 14.00 -2.83 -0.22
N VAL A 177 15.14 -2.25 0.13
CA VAL A 177 15.54 -0.87 -0.20
C VAL A 177 16.92 -0.90 -0.86
N PRO A 178 17.01 -1.28 -2.14
CA PRO A 178 18.28 -1.31 -2.85
C PRO A 178 18.86 0.08 -3.05
N SER A 179 18.03 1.12 -3.12
CA SER A 179 18.43 2.53 -3.23
C SER A 179 17.75 3.39 -2.19
N ASP A 180 18.53 4.13 -1.42
CA ASP A 180 18.02 5.07 -0.43
C ASP A 180 17.40 6.34 -1.06
N ALA A 181 17.63 6.58 -2.35
CA ALA A 181 17.20 7.79 -3.05
C ALA A 181 15.68 7.99 -3.08
N TYR A 182 14.91 6.91 -2.88
CA TYR A 182 13.45 6.92 -3.04
C TYR A 182 12.70 6.56 -1.76
N ILE A 183 13.35 6.60 -0.60
CA ILE A 183 12.76 6.21 0.70
C ILE A 183 11.50 7.01 1.01
N THR A 184 11.44 8.26 0.59
CA THR A 184 10.31 9.15 0.87
C THR A 184 9.27 9.19 -0.25
N GLN A 185 9.49 8.50 -1.38
CA GLN A 185 8.53 8.46 -2.48
C GLN A 185 7.21 7.87 -2.02
N ARG A 186 6.10 8.55 -2.30
CA ARG A 186 4.76 8.09 -1.93
C ARG A 186 4.06 7.42 -3.10
N GLY A 187 3.08 6.60 -2.77
CA GLY A 187 2.33 5.80 -3.72
C GLY A 187 0.99 6.43 -4.13
N GLY A 188 0.16 5.61 -4.76
CA GLY A 188 -1.20 5.99 -5.16
C GLY A 188 -2.01 4.81 -5.68
N THR A 189 -3.32 4.98 -5.72
CA THR A 189 -4.28 3.93 -6.13
C THR A 189 -5.19 4.47 -7.23
N PHE A 190 -5.41 3.66 -8.25
CA PHE A 190 -6.24 4.02 -9.40
C PHE A 190 -7.17 2.85 -9.74
N LEU A 191 -8.48 3.11 -9.78
CA LEU A 191 -9.45 2.16 -10.29
C LEU A 191 -9.98 2.67 -11.64
N LEU A 192 -9.83 1.85 -12.67
CA LEU A 192 -10.27 2.13 -14.03
C LEU A 192 -11.46 1.26 -14.40
N ASP A 193 -12.41 1.83 -15.13
CA ASP A 193 -13.46 1.04 -15.78
C ASP A 193 -12.94 0.36 -17.07
N ALA A 194 -13.79 -0.43 -17.68
CA ALA A 194 -13.50 -1.20 -18.88
C ALA A 194 -13.07 -0.32 -20.08
N ASP A 195 -13.53 0.92 -20.14
CA ASP A 195 -13.29 1.91 -21.19
C ASP A 195 -12.14 2.89 -20.87
N ASP A 196 -11.28 2.59 -19.90
CA ASP A 196 -10.22 3.47 -19.41
C ASP A 196 -10.72 4.70 -18.62
N THR A 197 -11.99 4.78 -18.27
CA THR A 197 -12.49 5.83 -17.39
C THR A 197 -11.97 5.62 -15.97
N LEU A 198 -11.45 6.69 -15.37
CA LEU A 198 -10.99 6.69 -13.98
C LEU A 198 -12.18 6.78 -13.03
N LEU A 199 -12.47 5.69 -12.34
CA LEU A 199 -13.55 5.58 -11.33
C LEU A 199 -13.11 6.08 -9.97
N TYR A 200 -11.85 5.82 -9.60
CA TYR A 200 -11.26 6.26 -8.33
C TYR A 200 -9.79 6.59 -8.53
N SER A 201 -9.31 7.61 -7.84
CA SER A 201 -7.89 7.89 -7.75
C SER A 201 -7.55 8.47 -6.39
N TYR A 202 -6.60 7.87 -5.73
CA TYR A 202 -5.98 8.39 -4.53
C TYR A 202 -4.49 8.60 -4.79
N ARG A 203 -3.99 9.77 -4.43
CA ARG A 203 -2.56 10.10 -4.47
C ARG A 203 -2.14 10.43 -3.06
N ASP A 204 -1.31 9.59 -2.50
CA ASP A 204 -0.82 9.80 -1.16
C ASP A 204 0.04 11.06 -1.09
N ARG A 205 -0.32 11.95 -0.17
CA ARG A 205 0.41 13.20 0.14
C ARG A 205 0.81 13.26 1.60
N GLY A 206 0.42 12.25 2.37
CA GLY A 206 0.74 12.12 3.77
C GLY A 206 2.18 11.63 4.01
N ILE A 207 2.60 11.74 5.24
CA ILE A 207 3.86 11.16 5.71
C ILE A 207 3.69 9.66 5.93
N LEU A 208 2.51 9.25 6.36
CA LEU A 208 2.10 7.86 6.58
C LEU A 208 0.69 7.63 6.00
N GLY A 209 0.43 6.39 5.62
CA GLY A 209 -0.85 5.97 5.07
C GLY A 209 -0.82 5.78 3.56
N PHE A 210 -1.72 4.96 3.05
CA PHE A 210 -1.82 4.58 1.63
C PHE A 210 -3.27 4.64 1.12
N SER A 211 -4.18 5.14 1.94
CA SER A 211 -5.61 5.25 1.61
C SER A 211 -6.23 6.45 2.30
N GLU A 212 -7.31 6.97 1.73
CA GLU A 212 -8.13 8.02 2.37
C GLU A 212 -8.67 7.59 3.74
N THR A 213 -8.92 6.28 3.90
CA THR A 213 -9.49 5.70 5.12
C THR A 213 -8.64 4.52 5.55
N MET A 214 -7.65 4.75 6.40
CA MET A 214 -6.75 3.71 6.89
C MET A 214 -7.46 2.63 7.72
N GLU A 215 -8.58 2.94 8.31
CA GLU A 215 -9.46 1.99 9.01
C GLU A 215 -10.01 0.92 8.05
N ARG A 216 -10.40 1.34 6.84
CA ARG A 216 -10.91 0.48 5.78
C ARG A 216 -10.25 0.85 4.45
N PRO A 217 -8.98 0.51 4.26
CA PRO A 217 -8.16 1.05 3.18
C PRO A 217 -8.67 0.70 1.79
N LEU A 218 -9.52 -0.30 1.66
CA LEU A 218 -10.15 -0.74 0.41
C LEU A 218 -11.64 -0.40 0.33
N ALA A 219 -12.18 0.46 1.21
CA ALA A 219 -13.60 0.82 1.21
C ALA A 219 -14.09 1.43 -0.11
N PHE A 220 -13.20 2.08 -0.86
CA PHE A 220 -13.53 2.62 -2.18
C PHE A 220 -13.93 1.54 -3.20
N LEU A 221 -13.63 0.28 -2.93
CA LEU A 221 -14.02 -0.86 -3.78
C LEU A 221 -15.44 -1.34 -3.49
N ASP A 222 -16.02 -1.05 -2.34
CA ASP A 222 -17.31 -1.60 -1.92
C ASP A 222 -18.41 -1.47 -2.99
N PRO A 223 -18.56 -0.32 -3.69
CA PRO A 223 -19.56 -0.18 -4.75
C PRO A 223 -19.35 -1.11 -5.96
N TYR A 224 -18.15 -1.63 -6.14
CA TYR A 224 -17.72 -2.42 -7.30
C TYR A 224 -17.56 -3.91 -7.00
N LEU A 225 -17.59 -4.30 -5.73
CA LEU A 225 -17.44 -5.69 -5.25
C LEU A 225 -18.79 -6.39 -4.98
N VAL A 226 -19.90 -5.73 -5.28
CA VAL A 226 -21.23 -6.34 -5.17
C VAL A 226 -21.42 -7.26 -6.37
N VAL A 227 -21.52 -8.56 -6.09
CA VAL A 227 -21.92 -9.61 -7.04
C VAL A 227 -23.36 -10.01 -6.73
#